data_b7cd2c0b6b61ced07a04c72d487563e5
#
_entry.id   b7cd2c0b6b61ced07a04c72d487563e5
#
_cell.length_a   1.000
_cell.length_b   1.000
_cell.length_c   1.000
_cell.angle_alpha   90.00
_cell.angle_beta   90.00
_cell.angle_gamma   90.00
#
_symmetry.space_group_name_H-M   'P 1'
#
loop_
_entity.id
_entity.type
_entity.pdbx_description
1 polymer ?
#
loop_
_entity_poly.entity_id
_entity_poly.type
_entity_poly.pdbx_seq_one_letter_code
_entity_poly.pdbx_strand_id
1 'polypeptide(L)'
;MQGWRKRQEDAHLAAVSKGEKKDIDVFGVFDGHGGKEISSFVSNHFLEELVANKNLPSDMSLALKETFIKMDEIMQTKEGIEEIKKYSRQSKEEDERQSKNEPANSQMQLLAQLMPPKDPEANDIFMRTGCTACVMGIDELNKKIYFANAGDSRVVLCRKGVAEEGSQDHKPEMESEKNRIYKADGWISEGRV
;
A
#
# COMPACT_ATOMS: atom_id res chain seq x y z
N MET A 1 -13.42 -1.44 -4.05
CA MET A 1 -14.80 -0.89 -3.92
C MET A 1 -15.06 -0.61 -2.44
N GLN A 2 -15.46 0.63 -2.10
CA GLN A 2 -15.60 1.09 -0.71
C GLN A 2 -16.61 0.29 0.15
N GLY A 3 -17.69 -0.15 -0.46
CA GLY A 3 -18.75 -0.90 0.24
C GLY A 3 -19.36 -0.08 1.37
N TRP A 4 -19.43 -0.67 2.57
CA TRP A 4 -19.99 -0.05 3.79
C TRP A 4 -18.97 0.74 4.61
N ARG A 5 -17.71 0.82 4.16
CA ARG A 5 -16.66 1.58 4.85
C ARG A 5 -16.90 3.09 4.71
N LYS A 6 -16.53 3.85 5.72
CA LYS A 6 -16.63 5.31 5.69
C LYS A 6 -15.67 5.93 4.67
N ARG A 7 -14.51 5.29 4.45
CA ARG A 7 -13.46 5.75 3.55
C ARG A 7 -12.97 4.62 2.66
N GLN A 8 -12.49 4.99 1.47
CA GLN A 8 -11.72 4.12 0.59
C GLN A 8 -10.25 4.38 0.84
N GLU A 9 -9.55 3.42 1.44
CA GLU A 9 -8.13 3.51 1.78
C GLU A 9 -7.27 2.63 0.85
N ASP A 10 -7.90 1.74 0.06
CA ASP A 10 -7.20 0.93 -0.92
C ASP A 10 -6.81 1.75 -2.14
N ALA A 11 -5.65 1.43 -2.71
CA ALA A 11 -5.21 1.89 -4.01
C ALA A 11 -4.86 0.69 -4.91
N HIS A 12 -4.76 0.92 -6.22
CA HIS A 12 -4.40 -0.13 -7.15
C HIS A 12 -3.51 0.40 -8.27
N LEU A 13 -2.78 -0.52 -8.88
CA LEU A 13 -1.98 -0.31 -10.07
C LEU A 13 -2.44 -1.28 -11.14
N ALA A 14 -2.63 -0.79 -12.37
CA ALA A 14 -2.88 -1.62 -13.53
C ALA A 14 -2.13 -1.03 -14.73
N ALA A 15 -1.00 -1.62 -15.07
CA ALA A 15 -0.16 -1.19 -16.17
C ALA A 15 0.03 -2.35 -17.14
N VAL A 16 -0.42 -2.14 -18.39
CA VAL A 16 -0.25 -3.07 -19.49
C VAL A 16 0.74 -2.48 -20.47
N SER A 17 1.84 -3.19 -20.68
CA SER A 17 2.89 -2.78 -21.62
C SER A 17 2.38 -2.91 -23.06
N LYS A 18 2.24 -1.78 -23.75
CA LYS A 18 1.98 -1.73 -25.19
C LYS A 18 3.20 -1.16 -25.91
N GLY A 19 4.13 -2.02 -26.28
CA GLY A 19 5.20 -1.68 -27.23
C GLY A 19 6.47 -1.08 -26.62
N GLU A 20 7.51 -1.35 -27.28
CA GLU A 20 8.87 -0.80 -27.35
C GLU A 20 9.90 -1.10 -26.26
N LYS A 21 9.62 -1.43 -25.02
CA LYS A 21 10.76 -1.72 -24.12
C LYS A 21 10.62 -2.82 -23.06
N LYS A 22 9.46 -3.23 -22.66
CA LYS A 22 9.31 -4.33 -21.67
C LYS A 22 7.96 -4.98 -21.87
N ASP A 23 7.91 -6.20 -22.38
CA ASP A 23 6.69 -7.03 -22.46
C ASP A 23 6.28 -7.53 -21.06
N ILE A 24 6.01 -6.59 -20.17
CA ILE A 24 5.71 -6.84 -18.77
C ILE A 24 4.44 -6.09 -18.41
N ASP A 25 3.42 -6.84 -17.98
CA ASP A 25 2.24 -6.27 -17.38
C ASP A 25 2.36 -6.34 -15.86
N VAL A 26 1.93 -5.27 -15.18
CA VAL A 26 2.01 -5.17 -13.72
C VAL A 26 0.65 -4.77 -13.16
N PHE A 27 0.19 -5.54 -12.19
CA PHE A 27 -1.04 -5.27 -11.46
C PHE A 27 -0.75 -5.30 -9.96
N GLY A 28 -1.29 -4.35 -9.22
CA GLY A 28 -1.09 -4.28 -7.78
C GLY A 28 -2.34 -3.82 -7.05
N VAL A 29 -2.51 -4.34 -5.83
CA VAL A 29 -3.50 -3.87 -4.86
C VAL A 29 -2.76 -3.53 -3.58
N PHE A 30 -3.04 -2.35 -3.05
CA PHE A 30 -2.44 -1.79 -1.85
C PHE A 30 -3.57 -1.46 -0.87
N ASP A 31 -3.83 -2.38 0.07
CA ASP A 31 -4.86 -2.23 1.10
C ASP A 31 -4.33 -1.30 2.18
N GLY A 32 -4.84 -0.06 2.18
CA GLY A 32 -4.46 1.00 3.11
C GLY A 32 -5.17 0.87 4.46
N HIS A 33 -4.48 1.26 5.52
CA HIS A 33 -5.06 1.35 6.85
C HIS A 33 -4.64 2.62 7.58
N GLY A 34 -5.55 3.15 8.41
CA GLY A 34 -5.34 4.40 9.15
C GLY A 34 -5.36 5.66 8.29
N GLY A 35 -5.60 5.52 6.98
CA GLY A 35 -5.63 6.54 5.95
C GLY A 35 -5.20 5.99 4.60
N LYS A 36 -5.44 6.75 3.52
CA LYS A 36 -5.09 6.37 2.14
C LYS A 36 -3.71 6.88 1.70
N GLU A 37 -2.99 7.57 2.56
CA GLU A 37 -1.78 8.31 2.21
C GLU A 37 -0.70 7.39 1.66
N ILE A 38 -0.44 6.29 2.35
CA ILE A 38 0.62 5.33 2.00
C ILE A 38 0.21 4.49 0.78
N SER A 39 -1.01 3.97 0.74
CA SER A 39 -1.49 3.20 -0.42
C SER A 39 -1.49 4.03 -1.70
N SER A 40 -1.88 5.32 -1.61
CA SER A 40 -1.82 6.26 -2.74
C SER A 40 -0.39 6.53 -3.19
N PHE A 41 0.53 6.77 -2.25
CA PHE A 41 1.94 6.97 -2.56
C PHE A 41 2.52 5.76 -3.29
N VAL A 42 2.34 4.56 -2.71
CA VAL A 42 2.88 3.32 -3.28
C VAL A 42 2.29 3.06 -4.67
N SER A 43 0.99 3.21 -4.87
CA SER A 43 0.36 2.99 -6.18
C SER A 43 0.87 3.94 -7.26
N ASN A 44 1.26 5.15 -6.91
CA ASN A 44 1.76 6.15 -7.84
C ASN A 44 3.23 5.95 -8.23
N HIS A 45 4.05 5.42 -7.31
CA HIS A 45 5.50 5.31 -7.51
C HIS A 45 5.98 3.90 -7.86
N PHE A 46 5.23 2.87 -7.50
CA PHE A 46 5.66 1.48 -7.61
C PHE A 46 6.11 1.09 -9.02
N LEU A 47 5.33 1.47 -10.04
CA LEU A 47 5.64 1.11 -11.43
C LEU A 47 6.93 1.78 -11.91
N GLU A 48 7.12 3.05 -11.60
CA GLU A 48 8.32 3.81 -12.00
C GLU A 48 9.57 3.20 -11.39
N GLU A 49 9.57 2.91 -10.09
CA GLU A 49 10.69 2.28 -9.40
C GLU A 49 10.96 0.85 -9.91
N LEU A 50 9.92 0.07 -10.19
CA LEU A 50 10.08 -1.26 -10.78
C LEU A 50 10.71 -1.19 -12.18
N VAL A 51 10.26 -0.27 -13.01
CA VAL A 51 10.78 -0.09 -14.38
C VAL A 51 12.21 0.44 -14.36
N ALA A 52 12.58 1.26 -13.39
CA ALA A 52 13.93 1.77 -13.18
C ALA A 52 14.89 0.71 -12.61
N ASN A 53 14.37 -0.40 -12.07
CA ASN A 53 15.21 -1.43 -11.48
C ASN A 53 16.08 -2.13 -12.53
N LYS A 54 17.39 -2.15 -12.29
CA LYS A 54 18.39 -2.73 -13.21
C LYS A 54 18.22 -4.22 -13.46
N ASN A 55 17.62 -4.94 -12.52
CA ASN A 55 17.40 -6.38 -12.58
C ASN A 55 16.13 -6.76 -13.36
N LEU A 56 15.23 -5.81 -13.61
CA LEU A 56 13.95 -6.10 -14.22
C LEU A 56 14.02 -6.87 -15.55
N PRO A 57 14.95 -6.57 -16.47
CA PRO A 57 14.98 -7.31 -17.74
C PRO A 57 15.39 -8.78 -17.60
N SER A 58 16.15 -9.11 -16.55
CA SER A 58 16.75 -10.45 -16.39
C SER A 58 16.16 -11.25 -15.23
N ASP A 59 15.74 -10.56 -14.15
CA ASP A 59 15.23 -11.18 -12.94
C ASP A 59 14.08 -10.36 -12.33
N MET A 60 12.87 -10.65 -12.78
CA MET A 60 11.64 -10.02 -12.27
C MET A 60 11.45 -10.29 -10.78
N SER A 61 11.82 -11.46 -10.28
CA SER A 61 11.66 -11.82 -8.87
C SER A 61 12.50 -10.92 -7.98
N LEU A 62 13.77 -10.73 -8.34
CA LEU A 62 14.68 -9.85 -7.63
C LEU A 62 14.25 -8.38 -7.76
N ALA A 63 13.85 -7.96 -8.97
CA ALA A 63 13.39 -6.59 -9.20
C ALA A 63 12.17 -6.25 -8.35
N LEU A 64 11.18 -7.12 -8.27
CA LEU A 64 10.00 -6.94 -7.41
C LEU A 64 10.43 -6.82 -5.93
N LYS A 65 11.26 -7.74 -5.44
CA LYS A 65 11.73 -7.70 -4.05
C LYS A 65 12.46 -6.39 -3.71
N GLU A 66 13.37 -5.96 -4.58
CA GLU A 66 14.09 -4.70 -4.39
C GLU A 66 13.15 -3.48 -4.45
N THR A 67 12.15 -3.52 -5.33
CA THR A 67 11.16 -2.43 -5.43
C THR A 67 10.31 -2.32 -4.16
N PHE A 68 9.91 -3.43 -3.53
CA PHE A 68 9.20 -3.39 -2.25
C PHE A 68 10.02 -2.68 -1.17
N ILE A 69 11.32 -3.00 -1.07
CA ILE A 69 12.24 -2.33 -0.13
C ILE A 69 12.41 -0.85 -0.51
N LYS A 70 12.50 -0.58 -1.81
CA LYS A 70 12.68 0.78 -2.33
C LYS A 70 11.50 1.69 -1.99
N MET A 71 10.26 1.16 -1.94
CA MET A 71 9.11 1.93 -1.51
C MET A 71 9.30 2.50 -0.10
N ASP A 72 9.76 1.69 0.85
CA ASP A 72 10.03 2.16 2.22
C ASP A 72 11.14 3.22 2.26
N GLU A 73 12.16 3.09 1.43
CA GLU A 73 13.25 4.07 1.36
C GLU A 73 12.77 5.42 0.82
N ILE A 74 12.03 5.44 -0.29
CA ILE A 74 11.59 6.70 -0.92
C ILE A 74 10.53 7.42 -0.08
N MET A 75 9.67 6.70 0.63
CA MET A 75 8.73 7.29 1.57
C MET A 75 9.42 8.09 2.69
N GLN A 76 10.63 7.71 3.08
CA GLN A 76 11.41 8.38 4.12
C GLN A 76 12.26 9.54 3.61
N THR A 77 12.32 9.78 2.30
CA THR A 77 12.98 10.96 1.74
C THR A 77 12.21 12.24 2.06
N LYS A 78 12.86 13.38 1.96
CA LYS A 78 12.18 14.68 2.17
C LYS A 78 11.03 14.87 1.20
N GLU A 79 11.24 14.53 -0.06
CA GLU A 79 10.25 14.60 -1.14
C GLU A 79 9.08 13.65 -0.88
N GLY A 80 9.36 12.40 -0.50
CA GLY A 80 8.34 11.42 -0.15
C GLY A 80 7.48 11.85 1.04
N ILE A 81 8.12 12.35 2.10
CA ILE A 81 7.43 12.88 3.28
C ILE A 81 6.49 14.05 2.91
N GLU A 82 6.96 14.99 2.10
CA GLU A 82 6.13 16.13 1.69
C GLU A 82 4.95 15.71 0.80
N GLU A 83 5.14 14.73 -0.07
CA GLU A 83 4.05 14.18 -0.88
C GLU A 83 3.01 13.46 -0.01
N ILE A 84 3.45 12.62 0.93
CA ILE A 84 2.56 11.91 1.87
C ILE A 84 1.77 12.91 2.72
N LYS A 85 2.40 13.99 3.21
CA LYS A 85 1.71 15.09 3.91
C LYS A 85 0.67 15.77 3.03
N LYS A 86 0.93 15.94 1.74
CA LYS A 86 -0.04 16.48 0.79
C LYS A 86 -1.27 15.58 0.68
N TYR A 87 -1.09 14.27 0.59
CA TYR A 87 -2.23 13.32 0.61
C TYR A 87 -3.01 13.41 1.92
N SER A 88 -2.34 13.55 3.06
CA SER A 88 -3.01 13.71 4.35
C SER A 88 -3.87 14.98 4.42
N ARG A 89 -3.39 16.09 3.88
CA ARG A 89 -4.19 17.34 3.79
C ARG A 89 -5.42 17.14 2.90
N GLN A 90 -5.25 16.52 1.73
CA GLN A 90 -6.36 16.23 0.81
C GLN A 90 -7.42 15.32 1.45
N SER A 91 -6.99 14.28 2.18
CA SER A 91 -7.91 13.39 2.91
C SER A 91 -8.74 14.14 3.95
N LYS A 92 -8.13 15.06 4.70
CA LYS A 92 -8.84 15.90 5.68
C LYS A 92 -9.87 16.82 5.02
N GLU A 93 -9.52 17.46 3.91
CA GLU A 93 -10.45 18.32 3.16
C GLU A 93 -11.64 17.53 2.62
N GLU A 94 -11.43 16.30 2.14
CA GLU A 94 -12.49 15.41 1.68
C GLU A 94 -13.43 15.03 2.84
N ASP A 95 -12.90 14.70 4.01
CA ASP A 95 -13.68 14.40 5.20
C ASP A 95 -14.53 15.59 5.67
N GLU A 96 -13.94 16.78 5.68
CA GLU A 96 -14.64 18.01 6.05
C GLU A 96 -15.79 18.32 5.07
N ARG A 97 -15.60 18.07 3.78
CA ARG A 97 -16.66 18.22 2.77
C ARG A 97 -17.79 17.21 2.96
N GLN A 98 -17.45 15.96 3.29
CA GLN A 98 -18.46 14.93 3.58
C GLN A 98 -19.22 15.22 4.87
N SER A 99 -18.55 15.64 5.93
CA SER A 99 -19.17 15.96 7.21
C SER A 99 -20.11 17.17 7.15
N LYS A 100 -19.90 18.12 6.25
CA LYS A 100 -20.82 19.25 6.02
C LYS A 100 -22.15 18.84 5.38
N ASN A 101 -22.20 17.66 4.78
CA ASN A 101 -23.41 17.10 4.15
C ASN A 101 -24.19 16.18 5.10
N GLU A 102 -23.65 15.86 6.28
CA GLU A 102 -24.39 15.13 7.31
C GLU A 102 -25.15 16.11 8.23
N PRO A 103 -26.37 15.75 8.68
CA PRO A 103 -27.13 16.62 9.61
C PRO A 103 -26.31 16.82 10.87
N ALA A 104 -26.09 18.08 11.20
CA ALA A 104 -25.30 18.52 12.32
C ALA A 104 -25.77 17.85 13.62
N ASN A 105 -25.03 16.87 14.11
CA ASN A 105 -25.23 16.35 15.45
C ASN A 105 -23.92 16.47 16.22
N SER A 106 -23.93 17.41 17.15
CA SER A 106 -23.25 17.36 18.42
C SER A 106 -22.08 18.29 18.72
N GLN A 107 -21.99 18.56 20.01
CA GLN A 107 -20.93 19.23 20.77
C GLN A 107 -19.49 18.85 20.32
N MET A 108 -19.30 17.67 19.74
CA MET A 108 -18.01 17.18 19.29
C MET A 108 -17.49 17.91 18.02
N GLN A 109 -18.38 18.35 17.12
CA GLN A 109 -18.03 19.19 15.97
C GLN A 109 -17.63 20.60 16.39
N LEU A 110 -18.30 21.14 17.42
CA LEU A 110 -17.97 22.45 17.98
C LEU A 110 -16.58 22.42 18.65
N LEU A 111 -16.26 21.34 19.35
CA LEU A 111 -14.96 21.16 20.02
C LEU A 111 -13.82 21.00 19.00
N ALA A 112 -14.05 20.28 17.89
CA ALA A 112 -13.07 20.10 16.83
C ALA A 112 -12.77 21.43 16.09
N GLN A 113 -13.73 22.34 15.98
CA GLN A 113 -13.53 23.66 15.38
C GLN A 113 -12.71 24.61 16.27
N LEU A 114 -12.64 24.36 17.57
CA LEU A 114 -11.89 25.18 18.54
C LEU A 114 -10.41 24.79 18.63
N MET A 115 -10.02 23.63 18.07
CA MET A 115 -8.62 23.20 18.04
C MET A 115 -7.99 23.59 16.69
N PRO A 116 -6.87 24.32 16.68
CA PRO A 116 -6.18 24.62 15.43
C PRO A 116 -5.77 23.29 14.76
N PRO A 117 -5.92 23.16 13.43
CA PRO A 117 -5.46 22.00 12.71
C PRO A 117 -3.94 21.89 12.88
N LYS A 118 -3.51 20.91 13.64
CA LYS A 118 -2.09 20.58 13.77
C LYS A 118 -1.69 19.87 12.49
N ASP A 119 -0.76 20.43 11.73
CA ASP A 119 -0.14 19.70 10.64
C ASP A 119 0.51 18.45 11.25
N PRO A 120 0.17 17.25 10.77
CA PRO A 120 0.77 16.04 11.31
C PRO A 120 2.26 16.06 11.03
N GLU A 121 3.07 15.82 12.04
CA GLU A 121 4.48 15.54 11.83
C GLU A 121 4.61 14.25 11.00
N ALA A 122 5.66 14.13 10.20
CA ALA A 122 5.87 12.96 9.35
C ALA A 122 5.79 11.65 10.15
N ASN A 123 6.42 11.63 11.33
CA ASN A 123 6.40 10.48 12.23
C ASN A 123 4.97 10.10 12.68
N ASP A 124 4.09 11.08 12.90
CA ASP A 124 2.70 10.82 13.26
C ASP A 124 1.93 10.11 12.15
N ILE A 125 2.24 10.40 10.88
CA ILE A 125 1.61 9.73 9.73
C ILE A 125 2.06 8.28 9.67
N PHE A 126 3.37 8.02 9.66
CA PHE A 126 3.92 6.65 9.58
C PHE A 126 3.55 5.75 10.76
N MET A 127 3.29 6.34 11.94
CA MET A 127 2.82 5.58 13.11
C MET A 127 1.35 5.15 13.02
N ARG A 128 0.56 5.76 12.13
CA ARG A 128 -0.88 5.50 12.04
C ARG A 128 -1.29 4.88 10.73
N THR A 129 -0.58 5.18 9.65
CA THR A 129 -0.96 4.80 8.30
C THR A 129 0.05 3.84 7.71
N GLY A 130 -0.45 2.88 6.97
CA GLY A 130 0.35 1.93 6.22
C GLY A 130 -0.47 1.30 5.12
N CYS A 131 0.12 0.38 4.39
CA CYS A 131 -0.63 -0.46 3.46
C CYS A 131 0.02 -1.83 3.33
N THR A 132 -0.80 -2.81 2.97
CA THR A 132 -0.30 -4.05 2.37
C THR A 132 0.16 -3.78 0.94
N ALA A 133 0.91 -4.69 0.36
CA ALA A 133 1.24 -4.64 -1.05
C ALA A 133 1.15 -6.05 -1.64
N CYS A 134 0.26 -6.23 -2.59
CA CYS A 134 0.06 -7.48 -3.31
C CYS A 134 0.17 -7.20 -4.81
N VAL A 135 1.26 -7.66 -5.43
CA VAL A 135 1.63 -7.29 -6.80
C VAL A 135 1.83 -8.55 -7.65
N MET A 136 1.31 -8.50 -8.87
CA MET A 136 1.51 -9.49 -9.93
C MET A 136 2.27 -8.83 -11.09
N GLY A 137 3.37 -9.48 -11.50
CA GLY A 137 4.08 -9.14 -12.74
C GLY A 137 3.93 -10.27 -13.76
N ILE A 138 3.59 -9.94 -14.99
CA ILE A 138 3.51 -10.89 -16.10
C ILE A 138 4.66 -10.61 -17.04
N ASP A 139 5.53 -11.58 -17.22
CA ASP A 139 6.62 -11.56 -18.19
C ASP A 139 6.17 -12.30 -19.45
N GLU A 140 5.75 -11.52 -20.44
CA GLU A 140 5.21 -12.03 -21.69
C GLU A 140 6.27 -12.75 -22.55
N LEU A 141 7.52 -12.34 -22.44
CA LEU A 141 8.61 -12.97 -23.19
C LEU A 141 8.90 -14.38 -22.68
N ASN A 142 9.05 -14.53 -21.36
CA ASN A 142 9.36 -15.80 -20.73
C ASN A 142 8.13 -16.62 -20.34
N LYS A 143 6.91 -16.09 -20.63
CA LYS A 143 5.61 -16.74 -20.28
C LYS A 143 5.54 -17.12 -18.81
N LYS A 144 5.94 -16.19 -17.94
CA LYS A 144 5.93 -16.37 -16.49
C LYS A 144 5.07 -15.32 -15.79
N ILE A 145 4.45 -15.74 -14.70
CA ILE A 145 3.74 -14.86 -13.77
C ILE A 145 4.51 -14.89 -12.44
N TYR A 146 4.74 -13.72 -11.90
CA TYR A 146 5.38 -13.51 -10.61
C TYR A 146 4.40 -12.87 -9.65
N PHE A 147 4.38 -13.34 -8.41
CA PHE A 147 3.62 -12.77 -7.32
C PHE A 147 4.57 -12.28 -6.24
N ALA A 148 4.35 -11.07 -5.76
CA ALA A 148 5.03 -10.50 -4.61
C ALA A 148 3.99 -9.99 -3.62
N ASN A 149 4.16 -10.35 -2.34
CA ASN A 149 3.19 -10.00 -1.29
C ASN A 149 3.91 -9.55 -0.03
N ALA A 150 3.40 -8.47 0.57
CA ALA A 150 3.72 -8.02 1.91
C ALA A 150 2.43 -7.63 2.63
N GLY A 151 2.10 -8.32 3.72
CA GLY A 151 0.86 -8.16 4.46
C GLY A 151 -0.13 -9.30 4.24
N ASP A 152 -1.38 -9.08 4.62
CA ASP A 152 -2.44 -10.08 4.64
C ASP A 152 -3.42 -10.02 3.45
N SER A 153 -3.10 -9.22 2.44
CA SER A 153 -3.72 -9.32 1.12
C SER A 153 -3.26 -10.58 0.40
N ARG A 154 -4.04 -11.10 -0.55
CA ARG A 154 -3.79 -12.41 -1.15
C ARG A 154 -3.99 -12.43 -2.65
N VAL A 155 -3.13 -13.17 -3.35
CA VAL A 155 -3.31 -13.56 -4.76
C VAL A 155 -3.85 -14.98 -4.83
N VAL A 156 -4.88 -15.18 -5.65
CA VAL A 156 -5.40 -16.49 -6.02
C VAL A 156 -5.36 -16.62 -7.54
N LEU A 157 -4.72 -17.66 -8.04
CA LEU A 157 -4.69 -17.98 -9.46
C LEU A 157 -5.77 -19.01 -9.81
N CYS A 158 -6.63 -18.67 -10.75
CA CYS A 158 -7.55 -19.66 -11.33
C CYS A 158 -6.89 -20.33 -12.53
N ARG A 159 -6.54 -21.62 -12.37
CA ARG A 159 -5.98 -22.44 -13.44
C ARG A 159 -6.94 -23.55 -13.82
N LYS A 160 -7.48 -23.52 -15.04
CA LYS A 160 -8.45 -24.48 -15.56
C LYS A 160 -9.66 -24.69 -14.62
N GLY A 161 -10.13 -23.61 -13.99
CA GLY A 161 -11.28 -23.66 -13.07
C GLY A 161 -10.93 -24.06 -11.63
N VAL A 162 -9.66 -24.32 -11.32
CA VAL A 162 -9.19 -24.65 -9.97
C VAL A 162 -8.46 -23.44 -9.37
N ALA A 163 -8.78 -23.12 -8.11
CA ALA A 163 -8.10 -22.07 -7.36
C ALA A 163 -6.76 -22.61 -6.83
N GLU A 164 -5.70 -21.88 -7.12
CA GLU A 164 -4.34 -22.12 -6.62
C GLU A 164 -3.88 -20.93 -5.80
N GLU A 165 -3.21 -21.15 -4.67
CA GLU A 165 -2.63 -20.07 -3.87
C GLU A 165 -1.46 -19.44 -4.63
N GLY A 166 -1.53 -18.12 -4.84
CA GLY A 166 -0.44 -17.33 -5.44
C GLY A 166 0.45 -16.66 -4.40
N SER A 167 -0.05 -16.46 -3.19
CA SER A 167 0.70 -15.86 -2.08
C SER A 167 0.21 -16.40 -0.74
N GLN A 168 1.04 -16.23 0.31
CA GLN A 168 0.66 -16.48 1.69
C GLN A 168 0.39 -15.15 2.39
N ASP A 169 -0.63 -15.10 3.25
CA ASP A 169 -0.86 -13.96 4.13
C ASP A 169 0.28 -13.84 5.15
N HIS A 170 0.71 -12.64 5.44
CA HIS A 170 1.64 -12.37 6.53
C HIS A 170 0.86 -11.81 7.71
N LYS A 171 0.52 -12.66 8.66
CA LYS A 171 -0.20 -12.30 9.89
C LYS A 171 0.70 -12.46 11.10
N PRO A 172 0.65 -11.51 12.08
CA PRO A 172 1.52 -11.56 13.25
C PRO A 172 1.41 -12.86 14.06
N GLU A 173 0.29 -13.58 13.96
CA GLU A 173 0.07 -14.84 14.65
C GLU A 173 0.82 -16.03 14.02
N MET A 174 1.27 -15.90 12.77
CA MET A 174 2.05 -16.94 12.09
C MET A 174 3.43 -17.06 12.71
N GLU A 175 3.89 -18.30 12.93
CA GLU A 175 5.17 -18.55 13.59
C GLU A 175 6.36 -17.92 12.85
N SER A 176 6.35 -17.91 11.52
CA SER A 176 7.36 -17.26 10.69
C SER A 176 7.43 -15.74 10.96
N GLU A 177 6.26 -15.10 11.01
CA GLU A 177 6.16 -13.66 11.27
C GLU A 177 6.51 -13.31 12.70
N LYS A 178 6.03 -14.05 13.70
CA LYS A 178 6.44 -13.89 15.10
C LYS A 178 7.96 -13.90 15.23
N ASN A 179 8.60 -14.91 14.66
CA ASN A 179 10.05 -15.04 14.72
C ASN A 179 10.78 -13.87 14.06
N ARG A 180 10.26 -13.39 12.92
CA ARG A 180 10.80 -12.23 12.21
C ARG A 180 10.67 -10.96 13.06
N ILE A 181 9.49 -10.71 13.64
CA ILE A 181 9.18 -9.54 14.46
C ILE A 181 10.08 -9.51 15.71
N TYR A 182 10.14 -10.62 16.46
CA TYR A 182 10.95 -10.68 17.67
C TYR A 182 12.47 -10.60 17.40
N LYS A 183 12.95 -11.12 16.26
CA LYS A 183 14.36 -10.94 15.85
C LYS A 183 14.71 -9.49 15.52
N ALA A 184 13.72 -8.68 15.17
CA ALA A 184 13.87 -7.26 14.90
C ALA A 184 13.57 -6.39 16.15
N ASP A 185 13.58 -6.98 17.35
CA ASP A 185 13.23 -6.33 18.63
C ASP A 185 11.82 -5.71 18.65
N GLY A 186 10.93 -6.15 17.74
CA GLY A 186 9.53 -5.79 17.71
C GLY A 186 8.70 -6.64 18.70
N TRP A 187 7.47 -6.25 18.94
CA TRP A 187 6.52 -7.00 19.76
C TRP A 187 5.17 -7.08 19.08
N ILE A 188 4.34 -8.04 19.52
CA ILE A 188 2.97 -8.22 19.06
C ILE A 188 2.03 -7.94 20.22
N SER A 189 1.08 -7.05 20.02
CA SER A 189 0.01 -6.74 20.97
C SER A 189 -1.34 -6.76 20.24
N GLU A 190 -2.30 -7.52 20.79
CA GLU A 190 -3.66 -7.62 20.23
C GLU A 190 -3.69 -7.98 18.73
N GLY A 191 -2.79 -8.87 18.26
CA GLY A 191 -2.69 -9.28 16.88
C GLY A 191 -2.08 -8.25 15.92
N ARG A 192 -1.40 -7.23 16.45
CA ARG A 192 -0.69 -6.17 15.70
C ARG A 192 0.77 -6.05 16.14
N VAL A 193 1.61 -5.55 15.23
CA VAL A 193 3.03 -5.27 15.46
C VAL A 193 3.20 -3.85 15.97
#